data_8d2521f787475f4d254cd3107fdabc12
#
_entry.id   8d2521f787475f4d254cd3107fdabc12
#
_cell.length_a   1.000
_cell.length_b   1.000
_cell.length_c   1.000
_cell.angle_alpha   90.00
_cell.angle_beta   90.00
_cell.angle_gamma   90.00
#
_symmetry.space_group_name_H-M   'P 1'
#
loop_
_entity.id
_entity.type
_entity.pdbx_description
1 polymer ?
#
loop_
_entity_poly.entity_id
_entity_poly.type
_entity_poly.pdbx_seq_one_letter_code
_entity_poly.pdbx_strand_id
1 'polypeptide(L)'
;MIVDLPFLATTGASLNKTSGNKINRRFSVCASEQELASLYQDALREAWRVLSPGGVLVMKCQDKVSSGKQYMMHCQIYDWAISLGFDVLDLFILLAKNRLIANWQRSQKHARKHHCYFWVFQKPKKRRKCP
;
A
#
# COMPACT_ATOMS: atom_id res chain seq x y z
N MET A 1 -0.72 -6.01 -13.81
CA MET A 1 -1.18 -4.72 -13.22
C MET A 1 -0.21 -4.30 -12.14
N ILE A 2 0.15 -3.03 -12.05
CA ILE A 2 0.97 -2.47 -10.96
C ILE A 2 0.16 -1.38 -10.28
N VAL A 3 0.11 -1.42 -8.94
CA VAL A 3 -0.65 -0.48 -8.11
C VAL A 3 0.28 0.13 -7.06
N ASP A 4 0.38 1.46 -7.05
CA ASP A 4 1.15 2.26 -6.09
C ASP A 4 0.21 3.28 -5.42
N LEU A 5 -0.36 2.92 -4.28
CA LEU A 5 -1.28 3.74 -3.49
C LEU A 5 -0.53 4.58 -2.46
N PRO A 6 -1.16 5.64 -1.90
CA PRO A 6 -0.57 6.40 -0.82
C PRO A 6 -0.28 5.50 0.40
N PHE A 7 0.82 5.79 1.11
CA PHE A 7 1.21 5.02 2.30
C PHE A 7 0.73 5.64 3.62
N LEU A 8 0.33 6.90 3.57
CA LEU A 8 0.00 7.69 4.74
C LEU A 8 -1.40 8.27 4.63
N ALA A 9 -2.15 8.18 5.72
CA ALA A 9 -3.31 9.04 5.92
C ALA A 9 -2.79 10.44 6.28
N THR A 10 -3.30 11.46 5.61
CA THR A 10 -2.98 12.86 5.87
C THR A 10 -4.22 13.57 6.39
N THR A 11 -4.17 14.04 7.63
CA THR A 11 -5.25 14.86 8.18
C THR A 11 -5.30 16.23 7.49
N GLY A 12 -6.49 16.73 7.19
CA GLY A 12 -6.74 17.93 6.39
C GLY A 12 -6.01 19.22 6.82
N ALA A 13 -5.53 19.32 8.06
CA ALA A 13 -4.74 20.44 8.55
C ALA A 13 -3.37 20.56 7.84
N SER A 14 -2.81 19.47 7.34
CA SER A 14 -1.56 19.47 6.57
C SER A 14 -1.76 19.88 5.11
N LEU A 15 -2.96 19.76 4.59
CA LEU A 15 -3.29 20.07 3.18
C LEU A 15 -3.49 21.56 2.91
N ASN A 16 -3.94 22.31 3.91
CA ASN A 16 -4.32 23.72 3.73
C ASN A 16 -3.16 24.72 3.88
N LYS A 17 -2.00 24.30 4.40
CA LYS A 17 -0.89 25.23 4.68
C LYS A 17 0.19 25.31 3.62
N THR A 18 0.13 24.49 2.58
CA THR A 18 1.13 24.54 1.50
C THR A 18 0.42 24.65 0.15
N SER A 19 0.00 25.87 -0.18
CA SER A 19 -0.68 26.24 -1.43
C SER A 19 0.12 25.97 -2.71
N GLY A 20 1.27 25.33 -2.66
CA GLY A 20 2.15 25.07 -3.78
C GLY A 20 2.30 23.62 -4.21
N ASN A 21 1.78 22.65 -3.46
CA ASN A 21 2.10 21.26 -3.73
C ASN A 21 1.14 20.64 -4.77
N LYS A 22 1.49 20.79 -6.06
CA LYS A 22 0.81 20.13 -7.19
C LYS A 22 0.75 18.59 -7.04
N ILE A 23 1.59 18.01 -6.17
CA ILE A 23 1.64 16.58 -5.89
C ILE A 23 0.35 16.13 -5.18
N ASN A 24 -0.17 16.88 -4.21
CA ASN A 24 -1.37 16.54 -3.46
C ASN A 24 -2.65 16.54 -4.31
N ARG A 25 -2.65 17.20 -5.48
CA ARG A 25 -3.77 17.16 -6.43
C ARG A 25 -3.80 15.92 -7.31
N ARG A 26 -2.71 15.15 -7.35
CA ARG A 26 -2.57 13.97 -8.23
C ARG A 26 -2.80 12.64 -7.50
N PHE A 27 -2.83 12.65 -6.18
CA PHE A 27 -2.97 11.44 -5.37
C PHE A 27 -4.22 11.50 -4.51
N SER A 28 -4.85 10.35 -4.35
CA SER A 28 -5.93 10.18 -3.38
C SER A 28 -5.41 10.51 -1.99
N VAL A 29 -6.14 11.37 -1.29
CA VAL A 29 -5.83 11.75 0.09
C VAL A 29 -6.79 11.02 1.00
N CYS A 30 -6.25 10.23 1.93
CA CYS A 30 -7.03 9.56 2.95
C CYS A 30 -6.92 10.36 4.26
N ALA A 31 -8.04 10.72 4.86
CA ALA A 31 -8.08 11.48 6.11
C ALA A 31 -7.87 10.60 7.34
N SER A 32 -8.08 9.29 7.22
CA SER A 32 -7.97 8.32 8.31
C SER A 32 -7.26 7.03 7.89
N GLU A 33 -6.83 6.24 8.87
CA GLU A 33 -6.27 4.92 8.64
C GLU A 33 -7.32 3.95 8.09
N GLN A 34 -8.59 4.11 8.48
CA GLN A 34 -9.70 3.32 7.94
C GLN A 34 -9.93 3.60 6.47
N GLU A 35 -9.94 4.87 6.07
CA GLU A 35 -10.06 5.23 4.65
C GLU A 35 -8.89 4.68 3.82
N LEU A 36 -7.68 4.76 4.37
CA LEU A 36 -6.52 4.19 3.71
C LEU A 36 -6.64 2.67 3.55
N ALA A 37 -7.07 1.96 4.59
CA ALA A 37 -7.30 0.51 4.54
C ALA A 37 -8.40 0.17 3.52
N SER A 38 -9.50 0.92 3.51
CA SER A 38 -10.59 0.74 2.53
C SER A 38 -10.10 0.94 1.10
N LEU A 39 -9.26 1.95 0.85
CA LEU A 39 -8.69 2.21 -0.47
C LEU A 39 -7.86 1.01 -0.98
N TYR A 40 -7.04 0.41 -0.11
CA TYR A 40 -6.28 -0.78 -0.47
C TYR A 40 -7.18 -2.00 -0.74
N GLN A 41 -8.22 -2.20 0.07
CA GLN A 41 -9.19 -3.28 -0.14
C GLN A 41 -9.97 -3.11 -1.45
N ASP A 42 -10.41 -1.89 -1.75
CA ASP A 42 -11.13 -1.59 -2.99
C ASP A 42 -10.24 -1.79 -4.21
N ALA A 43 -8.97 -1.38 -4.13
CA ALA A 43 -7.99 -1.62 -5.19
C ALA A 43 -7.75 -3.13 -5.42
N LEU A 44 -7.69 -3.94 -4.35
CA LEU A 44 -7.57 -5.39 -4.45
C LEU A 44 -8.81 -6.02 -5.09
N ARG A 45 -10.04 -5.59 -4.68
CA ARG A 45 -11.30 -6.07 -5.26
C ARG A 45 -11.38 -5.72 -6.75
N GLU A 46 -11.02 -4.50 -7.10
CA GLU A 46 -11.03 -4.06 -8.49
C GLU A 46 -9.98 -4.77 -9.33
N ALA A 47 -8.77 -4.97 -8.80
CA ALA A 47 -7.74 -5.78 -9.45
C ALA A 47 -8.23 -7.22 -9.68
N TRP A 48 -8.88 -7.82 -8.68
CA TRP A 48 -9.50 -9.13 -8.84
C TRP A 48 -10.56 -9.16 -9.93
N ARG A 49 -11.39 -8.13 -10.01
CA ARG A 49 -12.45 -8.03 -11.01
C ARG A 49 -11.90 -7.96 -12.44
N VAL A 50 -10.88 -7.11 -12.66
CA VAL A 50 -10.40 -6.79 -14.02
C VAL A 50 -9.31 -7.73 -14.53
N LEU A 51 -8.56 -8.39 -13.64
CA LEU A 51 -7.53 -9.32 -14.07
C LEU A 51 -8.14 -10.59 -14.66
N SER A 52 -7.59 -11.02 -15.78
CA SER A 52 -7.88 -12.34 -16.34
C SER A 52 -7.31 -13.45 -15.44
N PRO A 53 -7.88 -14.68 -15.49
CA PRO A 53 -7.27 -15.84 -14.84
C PRO A 53 -5.80 -16.00 -15.24
N GLY A 54 -4.90 -16.15 -14.28
CA GLY A 54 -3.45 -16.15 -14.46
C GLY A 54 -2.81 -14.77 -14.52
N GLY A 55 -3.61 -13.69 -14.49
CA GLY A 55 -3.11 -12.32 -14.45
C GLY A 55 -2.39 -11.99 -13.14
N VAL A 56 -1.37 -11.14 -13.22
CA VAL A 56 -0.50 -10.78 -12.10
C VAL A 56 -0.79 -9.36 -11.63
N LEU A 57 -0.88 -9.19 -10.30
CA LEU A 57 -0.94 -7.92 -9.60
C LEU A 57 0.37 -7.70 -8.84
N VAL A 58 1.00 -6.55 -9.04
CA VAL A 58 2.08 -6.05 -8.19
C VAL A 58 1.53 -4.90 -7.37
N MET A 59 1.53 -5.04 -6.05
CA MET A 59 1.03 -4.02 -5.14
C MET A 59 2.14 -3.53 -4.21
N LYS A 60 2.44 -2.25 -4.31
CA LYS A 60 3.43 -1.59 -3.46
C LYS A 60 2.78 -1.09 -2.18
N CYS A 61 3.47 -1.28 -1.05
CA CYS A 61 3.05 -0.75 0.24
C CYS A 61 4.24 -0.46 1.15
N GLN A 62 3.98 0.21 2.25
CA GLN A 62 4.97 0.49 3.29
C GLN A 62 4.30 0.41 4.66
N ASP A 63 5.02 -0.19 5.61
CA ASP A 63 4.65 -0.15 7.03
C ASP A 63 4.93 1.23 7.62
N LYS A 64 4.18 1.60 8.63
CA LYS A 64 4.29 2.90 9.27
C LYS A 64 3.97 2.85 10.76
N VAL A 65 4.40 3.90 11.46
CA VAL A 65 3.93 4.21 12.81
C VAL A 65 3.05 5.45 12.72
N SER A 66 1.85 5.38 13.26
CA SER A 66 0.91 6.49 13.36
C SER A 66 0.35 6.54 14.78
N SER A 67 0.39 7.70 15.41
CA SER A 67 -0.06 7.91 16.81
C SER A 67 0.52 6.90 17.80
N GLY A 68 1.81 6.56 17.64
CA GLY A 68 2.51 5.60 18.51
C GLY A 68 2.19 4.12 18.23
N LYS A 69 1.28 3.81 17.30
CA LYS A 69 0.89 2.45 16.92
C LYS A 69 1.58 2.03 15.63
N GLN A 70 2.12 0.80 15.62
CA GLN A 70 2.69 0.20 14.42
C GLN A 70 1.58 -0.37 13.54
N TYR A 71 1.59 0.01 12.27
CA TYR A 71 0.70 -0.52 11.23
C TYR A 71 1.52 -1.36 10.25
N MET A 72 1.23 -2.65 10.23
CA MET A 72 1.88 -3.65 9.36
C MET A 72 1.05 -3.79 8.08
N MET A 73 1.13 -2.79 7.20
CA MET A 73 0.30 -2.73 5.99
C MET A 73 0.55 -3.92 5.06
N HIS A 74 1.80 -4.38 4.95
CA HIS A 74 2.13 -5.53 4.11
C HIS A 74 1.42 -6.81 4.57
N CYS A 75 1.29 -7.04 5.90
CA CYS A 75 0.54 -8.18 6.43
C CYS A 75 -0.97 -8.05 6.13
N GLN A 76 -1.53 -6.85 6.34
CA GLN A 76 -2.96 -6.63 6.07
C GLN A 76 -3.30 -6.85 4.59
N ILE A 77 -2.46 -6.36 3.68
CA ILE A 77 -2.64 -6.58 2.23
C ILE A 77 -2.57 -8.07 1.88
N TYR A 78 -1.65 -8.81 2.49
CA TYR A 78 -1.56 -10.26 2.34
C TYR A 78 -2.89 -10.92 2.72
N ASP A 79 -3.39 -10.65 3.93
CA ASP A 79 -4.63 -11.25 4.45
C ASP A 79 -5.84 -10.94 3.55
N TRP A 80 -5.95 -9.68 3.10
CA TRP A 80 -7.04 -9.27 2.20
C TRP A 80 -6.94 -9.92 0.82
N ALA A 81 -5.72 -10.01 0.26
CA ALA A 81 -5.51 -10.64 -1.05
C ALA A 81 -5.83 -12.14 -1.02
N ILE A 82 -5.38 -12.85 0.02
CA ILE A 82 -5.68 -14.28 0.19
C ILE A 82 -7.18 -14.49 0.38
N SER A 83 -7.84 -13.64 1.17
CA SER A 83 -9.30 -13.71 1.38
C SER A 83 -10.09 -13.50 0.09
N LEU A 84 -9.57 -12.75 -0.89
CA LEU A 84 -10.15 -12.59 -2.21
C LEU A 84 -9.86 -13.77 -3.15
N GLY A 85 -8.93 -14.64 -2.79
CA GLY A 85 -8.56 -15.82 -3.57
C GLY A 85 -7.32 -15.66 -4.45
N PHE A 86 -6.51 -14.61 -4.26
CA PHE A 86 -5.22 -14.49 -4.93
C PHE A 86 -4.23 -15.53 -4.42
N ASP A 87 -3.41 -16.06 -5.32
CA ASP A 87 -2.19 -16.79 -4.96
C ASP A 87 -1.04 -15.79 -4.77
N VAL A 88 -0.17 -16.03 -3.78
CA VAL A 88 1.05 -15.26 -3.59
C VAL A 88 2.15 -15.87 -4.43
N LEU A 89 2.79 -15.07 -5.27
CA LEU A 89 3.95 -15.51 -6.04
C LEU A 89 5.26 -15.10 -5.37
N ASP A 90 5.32 -13.85 -4.86
CA ASP A 90 6.57 -13.32 -4.30
C ASP A 90 6.34 -12.07 -3.44
N LEU A 91 7.39 -11.70 -2.67
CA LEU A 91 7.48 -10.45 -1.92
C LEU A 91 8.87 -9.84 -2.11
N PHE A 92 8.96 -8.72 -2.79
CA PHE A 92 10.20 -7.96 -2.93
C PHE A 92 10.26 -6.83 -1.91
N ILE A 93 11.46 -6.59 -1.38
CA ILE A 93 11.75 -5.49 -0.48
C ILE A 93 12.70 -4.52 -1.17
N LEU A 94 12.24 -3.29 -1.37
CA LEU A 94 13.07 -2.22 -1.92
C LEU A 94 13.61 -1.36 -0.79
N LEU A 95 14.95 -1.31 -0.68
CA LEU A 95 15.64 -0.47 0.29
C LEU A 95 15.89 0.92 -0.29
N ALA A 96 15.51 1.96 0.45
CA ALA A 96 15.84 3.33 0.10
C ALA A 96 17.21 3.71 0.69
N LYS A 97 18.13 4.21 -0.14
CA LYS A 97 19.44 4.70 0.31
C LYS A 97 19.32 5.91 1.23
N ASN A 98 18.44 6.83 0.87
CA ASN A 98 18.21 8.08 1.61
C ASN A 98 16.71 8.27 1.84
N ARG A 99 16.35 8.76 3.02
CA ARG A 99 15.00 9.20 3.34
C ARG A 99 15.01 10.68 3.64
N LEU A 100 14.06 11.41 3.08
CA LEU A 100 13.81 12.79 3.47
C LEU A 100 13.33 12.80 4.92
N ILE A 101 14.08 13.48 5.77
CA ILE A 101 13.75 13.66 7.18
C ILE A 101 13.31 15.10 7.33
N ALA A 102 12.10 15.32 7.85
CA ALA A 102 11.63 16.66 8.10
C ALA A 102 12.44 17.28 9.26
N ASN A 103 12.87 18.55 9.11
CA ASN A 103 13.71 19.25 10.10
C ASN A 103 13.08 19.36 11.51
N TRP A 104 11.76 19.18 11.63
CA TRP A 104 11.04 19.19 12.91
C TRP A 104 11.12 17.84 13.67
N GLN A 105 11.58 16.76 13.02
CA GLN A 105 11.73 15.44 13.65
C GLN A 105 13.06 15.36 14.41
N ARG A 106 13.21 16.13 15.49
CA ARG A 106 14.43 16.19 16.27
C ARG A 106 14.67 14.98 17.18
N SER A 107 13.61 14.27 17.58
CA SER A 107 13.72 13.05 18.39
C SER A 107 13.09 11.87 17.69
N GLN A 108 13.76 10.72 17.71
CA GLN A 108 13.28 9.49 17.14
C GLN A 108 12.79 8.57 18.25
N LYS A 109 11.47 8.35 18.29
CA LYS A 109 10.84 7.41 19.24
C LYS A 109 10.68 6.00 18.66
N HIS A 110 10.62 5.88 17.33
CA HIS A 110 10.39 4.62 16.62
C HIS A 110 11.41 4.44 15.50
N ALA A 111 11.73 3.20 15.18
CA ALA A 111 12.61 2.87 14.07
C ALA A 111 12.05 3.43 12.75
N ARG A 112 12.91 4.11 11.98
CA ARG A 112 12.54 4.64 10.66
C ARG A 112 12.45 3.52 9.64
N LYS A 113 11.42 3.58 8.78
CA LYS A 113 11.25 2.63 7.69
C LYS A 113 12.01 3.13 6.47
N HIS A 114 13.11 2.45 6.11
CA HIS A 114 13.92 2.74 4.92
C HIS A 114 13.62 1.77 3.79
N HIS A 115 12.48 1.11 3.81
CA HIS A 115 12.08 0.10 2.83
C HIS A 115 10.60 0.20 2.51
N CYS A 116 10.24 -0.31 1.34
CA CYS A 116 8.86 -0.60 0.97
C CYS A 116 8.78 -2.02 0.41
N TYR A 117 7.57 -2.53 0.35
CA TYR A 117 7.27 -3.88 -0.09
C TYR A 117 6.56 -3.84 -1.43
N PHE A 118 6.84 -4.85 -2.26
CA PHE A 118 6.13 -5.13 -3.49
C PHE A 118 5.61 -6.57 -3.42
N TRP A 119 4.34 -6.71 -3.10
CA TRP A 119 3.65 -7.97 -3.19
C TRP A 119 3.41 -8.34 -4.64
N VAL A 120 3.67 -9.58 -5.01
CA VAL A 120 3.33 -10.15 -6.31
C VAL A 120 2.28 -11.22 -6.11
N PHE A 121 1.06 -10.91 -6.55
CA PHE A 121 -0.09 -11.81 -6.48
C PHE A 121 -0.48 -12.29 -7.87
N GLN A 122 -1.07 -13.48 -7.96
CA GLN A 122 -1.65 -13.99 -9.17
C GLN A 122 -3.11 -14.37 -8.96
N LYS A 123 -3.98 -13.97 -9.90
CA LYS A 123 -5.32 -14.53 -9.96
C LYS A 123 -5.22 -15.97 -10.47
N PRO A 124 -5.73 -16.98 -9.72
CA PRO A 124 -5.61 -18.38 -10.11
C PRO A 124 -6.07 -18.63 -11.55
N LYS A 125 -5.35 -19.46 -12.28
CA LYS A 125 -5.83 -19.98 -13.56
C LYS A 125 -7.01 -20.91 -13.28
N LYS A 126 -8.10 -20.81 -14.06
CA LYS A 126 -9.16 -21.81 -13.98
C LYS A 126 -8.50 -23.19 -14.16
N ARG A 127 -8.59 -24.05 -13.15
CA ARG A 127 -8.17 -25.45 -13.32
C ARG A 127 -8.94 -26.01 -14.50
N ARG A 128 -8.25 -26.42 -15.57
CA ARG A 128 -8.86 -27.29 -16.56
C ARG A 128 -9.28 -28.55 -15.78
N LYS A 129 -10.60 -28.81 -15.70
CA LYS A 129 -11.05 -30.14 -15.27
C LYS A 129 -10.42 -31.10 -16.29
N CYS A 130 -9.49 -31.94 -15.84
CA CYS A 130 -9.08 -33.08 -16.61
C CYS A 130 -10.32 -33.89 -16.92
N PRO A 131 -10.52 -34.31 -18.17
CA PRO A 131 -11.64 -35.16 -18.55
C PRO A 131 -11.61 -36.48 -17.80
#